data_3c8a706c8d925234da25d7d5f03a6e27
#
_entry.id   3c8a706c8d925234da25d7d5f03a6e27
#
_cell.length_a   1.000
_cell.length_b   1.000
_cell.length_c   1.000
_cell.angle_alpha   90.00
_cell.angle_beta   90.00
_cell.angle_gamma   90.00
#
_symmetry.space_group_name_H-M   'P 1'
#
loop_
_entity.id
_entity.type
_entity.pdbx_description
1 polymer ?
#
loop_
_entity_poly.entity_id
_entity_poly.type
_entity_poly.pdbx_seq_one_letter_code
_entity_poly.pdbx_strand_id
1 'polypeptide(L)'
;MQKVVFLIACSLFVTPVGAQTDWKTRYPDLKVVGTGVLKVFFMDIYNLTLHSKERNYSASDQFALEFEYKKSVSKKTIIDASMDELSKAPNVGPAETKAWKQILEKGISDMQAGEKASVVFSKSGHVEFWSENGEAVSFQDLQFAKNFAAIWLGPKTSHPKLRLALLGINSQNN
;
A
#
# COMPACT_ATOMS: atom_id res chain seq x y z
N MET A 1 -72.87 0.83 -4.51
CA MET A 1 -71.63 0.42 -5.19
C MET A 1 -70.45 1.21 -4.66
N GLN A 2 -69.71 0.62 -3.74
CA GLN A 2 -68.61 1.30 -3.01
C GLN A 2 -67.29 0.85 -3.64
N LYS A 3 -66.55 1.79 -4.25
CA LYS A 3 -65.26 1.52 -4.89
C LYS A 3 -64.20 1.57 -3.82
N VAL A 4 -63.57 0.42 -3.52
CA VAL A 4 -62.39 0.32 -2.67
C VAL A 4 -61.18 0.65 -3.50
N VAL A 5 -60.48 1.73 -3.18
CA VAL A 5 -59.18 2.11 -3.79
C VAL A 5 -58.09 1.47 -2.94
N PHE A 6 -57.36 0.51 -3.52
CA PHE A 6 -56.17 -0.08 -2.92
C PHE A 6 -54.97 0.85 -3.19
N LEU A 7 -54.49 1.51 -2.15
CA LEU A 7 -53.22 2.24 -2.18
C LEU A 7 -52.09 1.24 -1.98
N ILE A 8 -51.34 0.93 -3.08
CA ILE A 8 -50.11 0.15 -3.00
C ILE A 8 -49.01 1.10 -2.52
N ALA A 9 -48.63 0.97 -1.25
CA ALA A 9 -47.44 1.63 -0.71
C ALA A 9 -46.18 0.94 -1.22
N CYS A 10 -45.52 1.56 -2.19
CA CYS A 10 -44.21 1.12 -2.69
C CYS A 10 -43.14 1.48 -1.67
N SER A 11 -42.79 0.55 -0.79
CA SER A 11 -41.70 0.68 0.15
C SER A 11 -40.38 0.61 -0.62
N LEU A 12 -39.72 1.74 -0.82
CA LEU A 12 -38.35 1.81 -1.33
C LEU A 12 -37.42 1.23 -0.24
N PHE A 13 -37.02 -0.02 -0.41
CA PHE A 13 -35.89 -0.60 0.33
C PHE A 13 -34.61 0.09 -0.16
N VAL A 14 -34.15 1.08 0.57
CA VAL A 14 -32.81 1.59 0.45
C VAL A 14 -31.90 0.52 1.05
N THR A 15 -31.29 -0.29 0.18
CA THR A 15 -30.18 -1.16 0.61
C THR A 15 -29.03 -0.26 1.06
N PRO A 16 -28.48 -0.44 2.28
CA PRO A 16 -27.27 0.30 2.66
C PRO A 16 -26.17 -0.05 1.65
N VAL A 17 -25.64 0.97 0.99
CA VAL A 17 -24.39 0.85 0.24
C VAL A 17 -23.37 0.33 1.26
N GLY A 18 -22.87 -0.88 1.05
CA GLY A 18 -21.88 -1.49 1.92
C GLY A 18 -20.76 -0.50 2.17
N ALA A 19 -20.49 -0.20 3.44
CA ALA A 19 -19.41 0.68 3.82
C ALA A 19 -18.12 0.14 3.19
N GLN A 20 -17.54 0.92 2.29
CA GLN A 20 -16.27 0.60 1.64
C GLN A 20 -15.22 0.46 2.74
N THR A 21 -14.70 -0.75 2.94
CA THR A 21 -13.79 -1.03 4.06
C THR A 21 -12.41 -0.51 3.70
N ASP A 22 -12.01 0.60 4.30
CA ASP A 22 -10.63 1.11 4.22
C ASP A 22 -9.70 0.21 5.04
N TRP A 23 -8.45 0.07 4.62
CA TRP A 23 -7.45 -0.71 5.33
C TRP A 23 -7.25 -0.23 6.79
N LYS A 24 -7.40 1.06 7.07
CA LYS A 24 -7.33 1.63 8.43
C LYS A 24 -8.46 1.13 9.33
N THR A 25 -9.64 0.91 8.77
CA THR A 25 -10.76 0.29 9.47
C THR A 25 -10.48 -1.18 9.78
N ARG A 26 -9.83 -1.89 8.85
CA ARG A 26 -9.43 -3.29 9.02
C ARG A 26 -8.27 -3.45 10.01
N TYR A 27 -7.37 -2.47 10.08
CA TYR A 27 -6.16 -2.49 10.90
C TYR A 27 -6.07 -1.25 11.81
N PRO A 28 -7.03 -1.04 12.73
CA PRO A 28 -7.14 0.19 13.52
C PRO A 28 -5.98 0.40 14.51
N ASP A 29 -5.23 -0.66 14.80
CA ASP A 29 -4.09 -0.63 15.72
C ASP A 29 -2.80 -0.08 15.07
N LEU A 30 -2.76 0.02 13.73
CA LEU A 30 -1.61 0.57 13.05
C LEU A 30 -1.57 2.10 13.18
N LYS A 31 -0.51 2.64 13.78
CA LYS A 31 -0.29 4.06 14.03
C LYS A 31 0.88 4.56 13.21
N VAL A 32 0.85 5.85 12.87
CA VAL A 32 1.95 6.50 12.14
C VAL A 32 3.24 6.41 12.95
N VAL A 33 4.30 5.92 12.29
CA VAL A 33 5.68 5.90 12.78
C VAL A 33 6.43 7.11 12.24
N GLY A 34 6.38 7.32 10.92
CA GLY A 34 7.02 8.44 10.25
C GLY A 34 6.55 8.61 8.81
N THR A 35 6.86 9.76 8.24
CA THR A 35 6.48 10.14 6.88
C THR A 35 7.67 10.76 6.17
N GLY A 36 7.84 10.45 4.89
CA GLY A 36 8.86 11.04 4.04
C GLY A 36 8.38 11.18 2.59
N VAL A 37 9.19 11.85 1.78
CA VAL A 37 8.88 12.10 0.36
C VAL A 37 9.86 11.34 -0.50
N LEU A 38 9.35 10.56 -1.47
CA LEU A 38 10.19 10.06 -2.55
C LEU A 38 10.39 11.15 -3.58
N LYS A 39 11.67 11.49 -3.83
CA LYS A 39 12.08 12.42 -4.88
C LYS A 39 12.87 11.68 -5.96
N VAL A 40 12.55 11.97 -7.22
CA VAL A 40 13.32 11.51 -8.38
C VAL A 40 13.65 12.75 -9.22
N PHE A 41 14.94 12.99 -9.47
CA PHE A 41 15.41 14.16 -10.23
C PHE A 41 14.75 15.48 -9.79
N PHE A 42 14.76 15.77 -8.47
CA PHE A 42 14.15 16.96 -7.85
C PHE A 42 12.62 17.03 -7.87
N MET A 43 11.93 16.04 -8.43
CA MET A 43 10.47 15.97 -8.44
C MET A 43 9.96 15.12 -7.28
N ASP A 44 8.97 15.62 -6.56
CA ASP A 44 8.24 14.86 -5.56
C ASP A 44 7.28 13.89 -6.28
N ILE A 45 7.50 12.60 -6.09
CA ILE A 45 6.69 11.56 -6.74
C ILE A 45 5.52 11.20 -5.84
N TYR A 46 5.79 10.89 -4.55
CA TYR A 46 4.77 10.60 -3.55
C TYR A 46 5.26 10.92 -2.14
N ASN A 47 4.32 11.21 -1.24
CA ASN A 47 4.51 11.07 0.18
C ASN A 47 4.35 9.60 0.55
N LEU A 48 5.19 9.11 1.44
CA LEU A 48 5.11 7.76 1.97
C LEU A 48 5.02 7.82 3.49
N THR A 49 4.04 7.13 4.06
CA THR A 49 3.84 7.05 5.51
C THR A 49 3.95 5.60 5.94
N LEU A 50 4.78 5.34 6.95
CA LEU A 50 4.87 4.06 7.63
C LEU A 50 3.92 4.03 8.82
N HIS A 51 3.13 2.96 8.91
CA HIS A 51 2.25 2.66 10.04
C HIS A 51 2.65 1.32 10.67
N SER A 52 2.70 1.24 11.99
CA SER A 52 2.99 0.02 12.75
C SER A 52 2.20 0.00 14.07
N LYS A 53 2.04 -1.17 14.69
CA LYS A 53 1.36 -1.29 15.99
C LYS A 53 2.07 -0.52 17.09
N GLU A 54 3.35 -0.72 17.18
CA GLU A 54 4.24 0.02 18.07
C GLU A 54 4.85 1.17 17.24
N ARG A 55 5.13 2.31 17.87
CA ARG A 55 5.84 3.41 17.19
C ARG A 55 7.28 3.05 16.80
N ASN A 56 7.65 1.78 16.94
CA ASN A 56 8.88 1.16 16.48
C ASN A 56 8.56 0.18 15.36
N TYR A 57 9.16 0.37 14.20
CA TYR A 57 9.06 -0.57 13.11
C TYR A 57 9.88 -1.84 13.40
N SER A 58 9.24 -2.98 13.27
CA SER A 58 9.88 -4.29 13.20
C SER A 58 9.40 -5.01 11.94
N ALA A 59 10.34 -5.54 11.15
CA ALA A 59 10.00 -6.33 9.96
C ALA A 59 9.30 -7.66 10.30
N SER A 60 9.30 -8.06 11.58
CA SER A 60 8.60 -9.25 12.07
C SER A 60 7.15 -8.99 12.45
N ASP A 61 6.70 -7.73 12.50
CA ASP A 61 5.36 -7.36 12.91
C ASP A 61 4.49 -6.97 11.72
N GLN A 62 3.22 -6.69 12.00
CA GLN A 62 2.32 -6.14 11.00
C GLN A 62 2.55 -4.64 10.86
N PHE A 63 2.66 -4.17 9.63
CA PHE A 63 2.82 -2.75 9.30
C PHE A 63 2.18 -2.43 7.95
N ALA A 64 2.01 -1.15 7.67
CA ALA A 64 1.52 -0.67 6.39
C ALA A 64 2.39 0.46 5.84
N LEU A 65 2.49 0.54 4.53
CA LEU A 65 3.02 1.66 3.77
C LEU A 65 1.87 2.33 3.03
N GLU A 66 1.61 3.60 3.32
CA GLU A 66 0.58 4.42 2.66
C GLU A 66 1.26 5.43 1.74
N PHE A 67 0.95 5.36 0.46
CA PHE A 67 1.45 6.22 -0.62
C PHE A 67 0.40 7.27 -0.94
N GLU A 68 0.78 8.53 -1.04
CA GLU A 68 -0.03 9.63 -1.56
C GLU A 68 0.71 10.23 -2.74
N TYR A 69 0.25 9.96 -3.95
CA TYR A 69 0.94 10.37 -5.17
C TYR A 69 0.83 11.87 -5.42
N LYS A 70 1.95 12.51 -5.73
CA LYS A 70 2.03 13.94 -6.10
C LYS A 70 2.05 14.15 -7.61
N LYS A 71 2.26 13.08 -8.36
CA LYS A 71 2.29 13.02 -9.82
C LYS A 71 1.51 11.81 -10.31
N SER A 72 0.91 11.93 -11.48
CA SER A 72 0.36 10.76 -12.16
C SER A 72 1.49 9.86 -12.63
N VAL A 73 1.41 8.57 -12.28
CA VAL A 73 2.42 7.57 -12.62
C VAL A 73 1.70 6.33 -13.15
N SER A 74 2.12 5.85 -14.33
CA SER A 74 1.51 4.67 -14.91
C SER A 74 1.86 3.41 -14.12
N LYS A 75 0.95 2.44 -14.09
CA LYS A 75 1.16 1.09 -13.56
C LYS A 75 2.47 0.48 -14.06
N LYS A 76 2.71 0.60 -15.37
CA LYS A 76 3.96 0.09 -15.97
C LYS A 76 5.20 0.70 -15.32
N THR A 77 5.22 2.01 -15.15
CA THR A 77 6.35 2.73 -14.54
C THR A 77 6.57 2.29 -13.10
N ILE A 78 5.49 2.13 -12.32
CA ILE A 78 5.57 1.67 -10.92
C ILE A 78 6.12 0.25 -10.85
N ILE A 79 5.64 -0.65 -11.72
CA ILE A 79 6.09 -2.04 -11.78
C ILE A 79 7.57 -2.10 -12.19
N ASP A 80 7.97 -1.40 -13.25
CA ASP A 80 9.35 -1.41 -13.73
C ASP A 80 10.31 -0.94 -12.63
N ALA A 81 10.02 0.20 -11.98
CA ALA A 81 10.82 0.72 -10.87
C ALA A 81 10.88 -0.26 -9.67
N SER A 82 9.77 -0.91 -9.35
CA SER A 82 9.72 -1.91 -8.28
C SER A 82 10.56 -3.14 -8.62
N MET A 83 10.49 -3.63 -9.87
CA MET A 83 11.28 -4.77 -10.32
C MET A 83 12.78 -4.45 -10.38
N ASP A 84 13.16 -3.22 -10.77
CA ASP A 84 14.55 -2.77 -10.74
C ASP A 84 15.11 -2.82 -9.31
N GLU A 85 14.35 -2.39 -8.32
CA GLU A 85 14.76 -2.48 -6.91
C GLU A 85 14.78 -3.93 -6.40
N LEU A 86 13.76 -4.73 -6.71
CA LEU A 86 13.67 -6.14 -6.32
C LEU A 86 14.81 -6.99 -6.91
N SER A 87 15.27 -6.66 -8.11
CA SER A 87 16.39 -7.37 -8.76
C SER A 87 17.72 -7.23 -8.02
N LYS A 88 17.87 -6.22 -7.16
CA LYS A 88 19.06 -6.00 -6.32
C LYS A 88 19.09 -6.90 -5.09
N ALA A 89 17.98 -7.57 -4.77
CA ALA A 89 17.91 -8.45 -3.61
C ALA A 89 18.74 -9.72 -3.82
N PRO A 90 19.39 -10.24 -2.77
CA PRO A 90 20.17 -11.47 -2.89
C PRO A 90 19.24 -12.66 -3.15
N ASN A 91 19.75 -13.64 -3.90
CA ASN A 91 19.08 -14.92 -4.19
C ASN A 91 17.73 -14.79 -4.93
N VAL A 92 17.60 -13.82 -5.81
CA VAL A 92 16.45 -13.66 -6.71
C VAL A 92 16.80 -14.27 -8.05
N GLY A 93 16.11 -15.35 -8.40
CA GLY A 93 16.27 -16.03 -9.68
C GLY A 93 15.19 -15.65 -10.70
N PRO A 94 15.24 -16.24 -11.91
CA PRO A 94 14.24 -15.95 -12.95
C PRO A 94 12.82 -16.36 -12.55
N ALA A 95 12.66 -17.40 -11.72
CA ALA A 95 11.35 -17.86 -11.25
C ALA A 95 10.71 -16.84 -10.29
N GLU A 96 11.48 -16.37 -9.29
CA GLU A 96 11.06 -15.34 -8.36
C GLU A 96 10.74 -14.04 -9.09
N THR A 97 11.61 -13.61 -10.02
CA THR A 97 11.40 -12.40 -10.84
C THR A 97 10.07 -12.47 -11.59
N LYS A 98 9.76 -13.61 -12.22
CA LYS A 98 8.48 -13.81 -12.94
C LYS A 98 7.28 -13.80 -11.99
N ALA A 99 7.37 -14.52 -10.87
CA ALA A 99 6.29 -14.60 -9.89
C ALA A 99 6.00 -13.23 -9.25
N TRP A 100 7.04 -12.49 -8.86
CA TRP A 100 6.89 -11.17 -8.23
C TRP A 100 6.35 -10.12 -9.19
N LYS A 101 6.76 -10.18 -10.48
CA LYS A 101 6.14 -9.34 -11.51
C LYS A 101 4.65 -9.59 -11.62
N GLN A 102 4.19 -10.84 -11.59
CA GLN A 102 2.75 -11.18 -11.62
C GLN A 102 2.00 -10.67 -10.39
N ILE A 103 2.63 -10.70 -9.20
CA ILE A 103 2.05 -10.10 -7.98
C ILE A 103 1.84 -8.60 -8.19
N LEU A 104 2.88 -7.89 -8.65
CA LEU A 104 2.80 -6.45 -8.90
C LEU A 104 1.78 -6.10 -9.99
N GLU A 105 1.71 -6.88 -11.07
CA GLU A 105 0.73 -6.69 -12.14
C GLU A 105 -0.72 -6.81 -11.66
N LYS A 106 -0.99 -7.62 -10.63
CA LYS A 106 -2.33 -7.75 -10.04
C LYS A 106 -2.60 -6.73 -8.94
N GLY A 107 -1.59 -6.36 -8.17
CA GLY A 107 -1.72 -5.49 -7.00
C GLY A 107 -1.59 -4.00 -7.28
N ILE A 108 -0.99 -3.60 -8.41
CA ILE A 108 -0.72 -2.19 -8.75
C ILE A 108 -1.65 -1.72 -9.87
N SER A 109 -2.09 -0.46 -9.77
CA SER A 109 -2.88 0.25 -10.79
C SER A 109 -2.15 1.51 -11.26
N ASP A 110 -2.66 2.16 -12.31
CA ASP A 110 -2.28 3.53 -12.62
C ASP A 110 -2.66 4.43 -11.44
N MET A 111 -1.81 5.41 -11.14
CA MET A 111 -2.04 6.36 -10.06
C MET A 111 -2.12 7.78 -10.63
N GLN A 112 -3.13 8.53 -10.19
CA GLN A 112 -3.26 9.95 -10.49
C GLN A 112 -2.67 10.81 -9.37
N ALA A 113 -2.32 12.06 -9.70
CA ALA A 113 -1.90 13.00 -8.68
C ALA A 113 -3.03 13.21 -7.66
N GLY A 114 -2.72 13.09 -6.38
CA GLY A 114 -3.67 13.16 -5.26
C GLY A 114 -4.20 11.81 -4.79
N GLU A 115 -4.12 10.76 -5.62
CA GLU A 115 -4.61 9.42 -5.23
C GLU A 115 -3.71 8.75 -4.20
N LYS A 116 -4.34 7.86 -3.42
CA LYS A 116 -3.69 7.04 -2.40
C LYS A 116 -3.75 5.56 -2.74
N ALA A 117 -2.69 4.88 -2.38
CA ALA A 117 -2.63 3.41 -2.34
C ALA A 117 -1.93 2.98 -1.06
N SER A 118 -2.21 1.78 -0.59
CA SER A 118 -1.55 1.27 0.60
C SER A 118 -1.16 -0.19 0.42
N VAL A 119 -0.07 -0.58 1.06
CA VAL A 119 0.36 -1.98 1.12
C VAL A 119 0.48 -2.37 2.58
N VAL A 120 -0.30 -3.39 2.99
CA VAL A 120 -0.25 -3.95 4.34
C VAL A 120 0.55 -5.24 4.31
N PHE A 121 1.50 -5.35 5.21
CA PHE A 121 2.36 -6.52 5.37
C PHE A 121 2.07 -7.21 6.69
N SER A 122 2.04 -8.54 6.70
CA SER A 122 1.93 -9.33 7.90
C SER A 122 3.15 -10.20 8.13
N LYS A 123 3.32 -10.63 9.38
CA LYS A 123 4.43 -11.49 9.83
C LYS A 123 4.60 -12.78 9.03
N SER A 124 3.50 -13.34 8.54
CA SER A 124 3.51 -14.59 7.78
C SER A 124 3.92 -14.43 6.32
N GLY A 125 4.16 -13.19 5.84
CA GLY A 125 4.42 -12.91 4.43
C GLY A 125 3.14 -12.69 3.62
N HIS A 126 2.01 -12.48 4.28
CA HIS A 126 0.80 -12.04 3.63
C HIS A 126 0.92 -10.54 3.31
N VAL A 127 0.64 -10.17 2.07
CA VAL A 127 0.71 -8.79 1.55
C VAL A 127 -0.62 -8.44 0.92
N GLU A 128 -1.18 -7.31 1.31
CA GLU A 128 -2.41 -6.76 0.75
C GLU A 128 -2.13 -5.43 0.08
N PHE A 129 -2.49 -5.31 -1.20
CA PHE A 129 -2.49 -4.05 -1.93
C PHE A 129 -3.89 -3.46 -1.87
N TRP A 130 -4.01 -2.27 -1.34
CA TRP A 130 -5.26 -1.54 -1.16
C TRP A 130 -5.29 -0.32 -2.08
N SER A 131 -6.34 -0.22 -2.88
CA SER A 131 -6.64 0.98 -3.66
C SER A 131 -7.40 2.01 -2.83
N GLU A 132 -7.50 3.24 -3.32
CA GLU A 132 -8.22 4.33 -2.65
C GLU A 132 -9.72 4.02 -2.47
N ASN A 133 -10.30 3.27 -3.39
CA ASN A 133 -11.72 2.86 -3.32
C ASN A 133 -11.97 1.69 -2.35
N GLY A 134 -10.97 1.26 -1.56
CA GLY A 134 -11.11 0.20 -0.55
C GLY A 134 -11.07 -1.21 -1.11
N GLU A 135 -10.77 -1.40 -2.40
CA GLU A 135 -10.51 -2.74 -2.95
C GLU A 135 -9.14 -3.24 -2.54
N ALA A 136 -9.07 -4.52 -2.17
CA ALA A 136 -7.84 -5.17 -1.78
C ALA A 136 -7.55 -6.41 -2.61
N VAL A 137 -6.29 -6.56 -3.02
CA VAL A 137 -5.77 -7.80 -3.62
C VAL A 137 -4.68 -8.34 -2.71
N SER A 138 -4.75 -9.61 -2.35
CA SER A 138 -3.82 -10.22 -1.40
C SER A 138 -3.01 -11.37 -1.99
N PHE A 139 -1.80 -11.52 -1.47
CA PHE A 139 -0.84 -12.55 -1.86
C PHE A 139 -0.14 -13.12 -0.63
N GLN A 140 0.33 -14.37 -0.76
CA GLN A 140 1.08 -15.05 0.29
C GLN A 140 2.45 -15.44 -0.27
N ASP A 141 3.47 -14.64 0.02
CA ASP A 141 4.87 -14.90 -0.34
C ASP A 141 5.80 -14.16 0.64
N LEU A 142 6.43 -14.89 1.53
CA LEU A 142 7.28 -14.32 2.57
C LEU A 142 8.53 -13.65 1.99
N GLN A 143 9.09 -14.20 0.91
CA GLN A 143 10.30 -13.65 0.30
C GLN A 143 9.97 -12.38 -0.47
N PHE A 144 8.87 -12.37 -1.23
CA PHE A 144 8.35 -11.16 -1.84
C PHE A 144 8.09 -10.08 -0.79
N ALA A 145 7.33 -10.39 0.26
CA ALA A 145 6.97 -9.43 1.31
C ALA A 145 8.21 -8.74 1.92
N LYS A 146 9.24 -9.53 2.27
CA LYS A 146 10.50 -9.03 2.84
C LYS A 146 11.25 -8.13 1.86
N ASN A 147 11.42 -8.57 0.62
CA ASN A 147 12.19 -7.83 -0.37
C ASN A 147 11.44 -6.59 -0.86
N PHE A 148 10.13 -6.67 -1.03
CA PHE A 148 9.31 -5.53 -1.44
C PHE A 148 9.29 -4.44 -0.35
N ALA A 149 9.10 -4.80 0.92
CA ALA A 149 9.22 -3.85 2.03
C ALA A 149 10.64 -3.23 2.13
N ALA A 150 11.68 -4.02 1.83
CA ALA A 150 13.06 -3.58 1.89
C ALA A 150 13.42 -2.49 0.86
N ILE A 151 12.62 -2.29 -0.19
CA ILE A 151 12.78 -1.18 -1.13
C ILE A 151 12.84 0.16 -0.37
N TRP A 152 11.99 0.32 0.66
CA TRP A 152 11.92 1.57 1.45
C TRP A 152 12.54 1.43 2.86
N LEU A 153 12.43 0.26 3.48
CA LEU A 153 12.75 0.06 4.90
C LEU A 153 14.05 -0.72 5.12
N GLY A 154 14.57 -1.33 4.06
CA GLY A 154 15.81 -2.12 4.13
C GLY A 154 17.06 -1.26 4.38
N PRO A 155 18.09 -1.83 5.04
CA PRO A 155 19.33 -1.09 5.32
C PRO A 155 20.13 -0.74 4.06
N LYS A 156 19.86 -1.42 2.94
CA LYS A 156 20.50 -1.20 1.63
C LYS A 156 19.58 -0.50 0.63
N THR A 157 18.52 0.16 1.08
CA THR A 157 17.61 0.90 0.20
C THR A 157 18.33 1.96 -0.63
N SER A 158 17.88 2.16 -1.86
CA SER A 158 18.36 3.25 -2.74
C SER A 158 17.94 4.64 -2.22
N HIS A 159 17.09 4.71 -1.17
CA HIS A 159 16.52 5.93 -0.63
C HIS A 159 16.77 6.09 0.89
N PRO A 160 18.05 6.17 1.37
CA PRO A 160 18.37 6.14 2.79
C PRO A 160 17.75 7.30 3.59
N LYS A 161 17.62 8.49 3.01
CA LYS A 161 16.96 9.64 3.65
C LYS A 161 15.47 9.41 3.87
N LEU A 162 14.79 8.82 2.86
CA LEU A 162 13.38 8.43 2.99
C LEU A 162 13.21 7.37 4.08
N ARG A 163 14.07 6.36 4.12
CA ARG A 163 14.06 5.34 5.17
C ARG A 163 14.16 5.95 6.57
N LEU A 164 15.09 6.87 6.81
CA LEU A 164 15.23 7.52 8.12
C LEU A 164 13.96 8.29 8.51
N ALA A 165 13.36 9.01 7.57
CA ALA A 165 12.11 9.72 7.80
C ALA A 165 10.96 8.78 8.15
N LEU A 166 10.83 7.64 7.43
CA LEU A 166 9.83 6.62 7.70
C LEU A 166 9.99 5.98 9.08
N LEU A 167 11.24 5.74 9.51
CA LEU A 167 11.54 5.17 10.82
C LEU A 167 11.43 6.18 11.96
N GLY A 168 11.08 7.44 11.68
CA GLY A 168 11.01 8.50 12.69
C GLY A 168 12.38 8.88 13.26
N ILE A 169 13.47 8.54 12.55
CA ILE A 169 14.84 8.86 12.96
C ILE A 169 15.18 10.24 12.39
N ASN A 170 15.15 11.26 13.22
CA ASN A 170 15.55 12.61 12.82
C ASN A 170 17.04 12.63 12.47
N SER A 171 17.37 13.17 11.28
CA SER A 171 18.74 13.34 10.78
C SER A 171 19.54 14.43 11.55
N GLN A 172 19.08 14.82 12.74
CA GLN A 172 19.65 15.94 13.52
C GLN A 172 20.69 15.52 14.57
N ASN A 173 21.13 14.27 14.59
CA ASN A 173 22.19 13.83 15.50
C ASN A 173 23.39 13.27 14.72
N ASN A 174 24.05 14.12 13.94
CA ASN A 174 25.46 13.96 13.54
C ASN A 174 26.07 15.34 13.28
#